data_03b197d55e39e7c03e5c5a7f9b14258c
#
_entry.id   03b197d55e39e7c03e5c5a7f9b14258c
#
_cell.length_a   1.000
_cell.length_b   1.000
_cell.length_c   1.000
_cell.angle_alpha   90.00
_cell.angle_beta   90.00
_cell.angle_gamma   90.00
#
_symmetry.space_group_name_H-M   'P 1'
#
loop_
_entity.id
_entity.type
_entity.pdbx_description
1 polymer ?
#
loop_
_entity_poly.entity_id
_entity_poly.type
_entity_poly.pdbx_seq_one_letter_code
_entity_poly.pdbx_strand_id
1 'polypeptide(L)'
;MRSSLQERLLFVFFLGEEESMKNHYGESAHKTPLIGLTASLFSLPVLIPLVVVVSAFFSLDWSTWRHLFETVLGTYLVNTVLLMAGVATLSLILGLSTAWVVTQYEFLGSKIISLLLILPLASPAYVIGYVYAELLDFSGPIQSSLRGLLGWSAGDYYFPAIRSLPGAVLVISLVLYPYIYMLARSNFMSQSGALMEAARTLGSSSSRILVEIALPLARPALVAGLALVLMETIADYGVVEHFGVPTFTTGIFRAWFSMGEYTTALKLAGCLFLMVFVLLILELNGRRGSVANPTSLVTSFRKKQLKWYVGIFPMTLCLMPILLGFVIPVGYLASLAIGNSDSLSLLRFLSFAWNSFSVATIAAILCCIGAIALAYIDRNRSGRISSSLVRLSTLGYALPGLLLAIGLIGPLTWLDKSIARFFSEIFDIELGLLLTGSIFALLLVYIGRFMTISFNSISSGFAQLHPNLDAVARTLGADSTEVLRRIHVPLLRPSIFVGMLLVFIDVVKELPATLILRPFNFETLATRVYRLASDERLAEASTAALSIVLLGILPAVLLFLIQDRKEP
;
A
#
# COMPACT_ATOMS: atom_id res chain seq x y z
N MET A 1 31.80 3.95 -23.66
CA MET A 1 31.16 2.95 -22.78
C MET A 1 30.17 3.54 -21.73
N ARG A 2 30.19 4.82 -21.40
CA ARG A 2 29.23 5.48 -20.47
C ARG A 2 27.89 5.89 -21.11
N SER A 3 27.83 6.17 -22.41
CA SER A 3 26.59 6.56 -23.11
C SER A 3 25.61 5.37 -23.28
N SER A 4 26.12 4.16 -23.44
CA SER A 4 25.28 2.98 -23.67
C SER A 4 24.51 2.49 -22.43
N LEU A 5 24.96 2.83 -21.23
CA LEU A 5 24.30 2.44 -19.99
C LEU A 5 23.13 3.38 -19.67
N GLN A 6 23.30 4.68 -19.94
CA GLN A 6 22.24 5.68 -19.76
C GLN A 6 21.10 5.50 -20.78
N GLU A 7 21.43 5.21 -22.03
CA GLU A 7 20.43 4.87 -23.05
C GLU A 7 19.72 3.54 -22.74
N ARG A 8 20.42 2.53 -22.21
CA ARG A 8 19.81 1.26 -21.81
C ARG A 8 18.93 1.39 -20.57
N LEU A 9 19.27 2.24 -19.60
CA LEU A 9 18.46 2.51 -18.43
C LEU A 9 17.19 3.29 -18.78
N LEU A 10 17.31 4.30 -19.64
CA LEU A 10 16.16 5.01 -20.20
C LEU A 10 15.30 4.08 -21.09
N PHE A 11 15.92 3.21 -21.86
CA PHE A 11 15.24 2.25 -22.73
C PHE A 11 14.46 1.18 -21.92
N VAL A 12 15.00 0.69 -20.80
CA VAL A 12 14.33 -0.28 -19.91
C VAL A 12 13.15 0.38 -19.16
N PHE A 13 13.28 1.65 -18.79
CA PHE A 13 12.23 2.38 -18.09
C PHE A 13 11.07 2.82 -19.01
N PHE A 14 11.37 3.12 -20.30
CA PHE A 14 10.39 3.68 -21.24
C PHE A 14 9.92 2.72 -22.34
N LEU A 15 10.58 1.57 -22.59
CA LEU A 15 10.35 0.77 -23.80
C LEU A 15 10.26 -0.76 -23.58
N GLY A 16 9.91 -1.22 -22.39
CA GLY A 16 9.71 -2.65 -22.10
C GLY A 16 8.57 -3.26 -22.91
N GLU A 17 8.91 -4.14 -23.86
CA GLU A 17 8.05 -5.09 -24.59
C GLU A 17 6.86 -4.55 -25.41
N GLU A 18 7.08 -4.05 -26.61
CA GLU A 18 6.01 -3.77 -27.57
C GLU A 18 6.32 -4.07 -29.04
N GLU A 19 7.08 -5.09 -29.40
CA GLU A 19 7.33 -5.37 -30.84
C GLU A 19 6.51 -6.49 -31.47
N SER A 20 5.71 -7.25 -30.72
CA SER A 20 5.03 -8.44 -31.30
C SER A 20 3.58 -8.25 -31.78
N MET A 21 2.91 -7.09 -31.55
CA MET A 21 1.50 -6.90 -31.98
C MET A 21 1.21 -5.61 -32.75
N LYS A 22 2.18 -5.09 -33.49
CA LYS A 22 2.10 -3.71 -34.07
C LYS A 22 1.32 -3.53 -35.38
N ASN A 23 0.69 -4.52 -35.98
CA ASN A 23 0.30 -4.36 -37.40
C ASN A 23 -1.18 -4.47 -37.78
N HIS A 24 -2.17 -4.26 -36.91
CA HIS A 24 -3.55 -4.41 -37.38
C HIS A 24 -4.59 -3.32 -37.04
N TYR A 25 -4.25 -2.19 -36.46
CA TYR A 25 -5.25 -1.12 -36.30
C TYR A 25 -4.69 0.24 -36.70
N GLY A 26 -5.07 0.64 -37.93
CA GLY A 26 -4.74 1.91 -38.56
C GLY A 26 -5.27 3.12 -37.79
N GLU A 27 -4.50 4.18 -37.88
CA GLU A 27 -4.69 5.57 -37.57
C GLU A 27 -6.13 6.10 -37.76
N SER A 28 -6.88 6.24 -36.69
CA SER A 28 -7.90 7.29 -36.52
C SER A 28 -8.38 7.38 -35.07
N ALA A 29 -7.45 7.50 -34.11
CA ALA A 29 -7.83 7.95 -32.79
C ALA A 29 -8.13 9.46 -32.86
N HIS A 30 -9.39 9.83 -32.99
CA HIS A 30 -9.84 11.18 -32.72
C HIS A 30 -9.35 11.53 -31.28
N LYS A 31 -8.32 12.37 -31.24
CA LYS A 31 -7.77 12.92 -30.02
C LYS A 31 -8.89 13.69 -29.34
N THR A 32 -9.48 13.15 -28.29
CA THR A 32 -10.34 13.93 -27.40
C THR A 32 -9.43 14.75 -26.49
N PRO A 33 -9.23 16.04 -26.77
CA PRO A 33 -8.27 16.87 -26.01
C PRO A 33 -8.63 16.93 -24.53
N LEU A 34 -9.91 16.79 -24.20
CA LEU A 34 -10.42 16.79 -22.84
C LEU A 34 -9.90 15.59 -22.03
N ILE A 35 -9.90 14.39 -22.59
CA ILE A 35 -9.43 13.18 -21.87
C ILE A 35 -7.91 13.23 -21.67
N GLY A 36 -7.17 13.73 -22.68
CA GLY A 36 -5.73 13.95 -22.54
C GLY A 36 -5.40 15.01 -21.48
N LEU A 37 -6.16 16.10 -21.42
CA LEU A 37 -6.00 17.14 -20.42
C LEU A 37 -6.30 16.62 -19.00
N THR A 38 -7.38 15.86 -18.82
CA THR A 38 -7.71 15.26 -17.50
C THR A 38 -6.62 14.30 -17.06
N ALA A 39 -6.11 13.44 -17.93
CA ALA A 39 -5.02 12.53 -17.60
C ALA A 39 -3.73 13.28 -17.21
N SER A 40 -3.39 14.35 -17.95
CA SER A 40 -2.24 15.19 -17.61
C SER A 40 -2.41 15.85 -16.23
N LEU A 41 -3.60 16.36 -15.93
CA LEU A 41 -3.92 16.98 -14.64
C LEU A 41 -3.74 15.99 -13.49
N PHE A 42 -4.22 14.76 -13.65
CA PHE A 42 -4.10 13.71 -12.62
C PHE A 42 -2.70 13.09 -12.51
N SER A 43 -1.79 13.36 -13.45
CA SER A 43 -0.38 12.97 -13.32
C SER A 43 0.46 13.97 -12.52
N LEU A 44 0.05 15.23 -12.43
CA LEU A 44 0.78 16.30 -11.74
C LEU A 44 1.04 16.00 -10.25
N PRO A 45 0.09 15.44 -9.46
CA PRO A 45 0.31 15.12 -8.06
C PRO A 45 1.44 14.10 -7.80
N VAL A 46 1.83 13.32 -8.79
CA VAL A 46 2.99 12.41 -8.73
C VAL A 46 4.23 13.07 -9.30
N LEU A 47 4.09 13.74 -10.46
CA LEU A 47 5.23 14.27 -11.21
C LEU A 47 5.90 15.44 -10.49
N ILE A 48 5.11 16.39 -9.96
CA ILE A 48 5.64 17.60 -9.31
C ILE A 48 6.52 17.22 -8.10
N PRO A 49 6.04 16.47 -7.09
CA PRO A 49 6.87 16.12 -5.94
C PRO A 49 8.09 15.28 -6.33
N LEU A 50 7.97 14.40 -7.34
CA LEU A 50 9.09 13.62 -7.82
C LEU A 50 10.20 14.51 -8.40
N VAL A 51 9.84 15.48 -9.26
CA VAL A 51 10.80 16.42 -9.84
C VAL A 51 11.48 17.25 -8.74
N VAL A 52 10.73 17.73 -7.76
CA VAL A 52 11.26 18.51 -6.64
C VAL A 52 12.25 17.69 -5.81
N VAL A 53 11.88 16.48 -5.43
CA VAL A 53 12.74 15.59 -4.63
C VAL A 53 14.01 15.22 -5.40
N VAL A 54 13.88 14.87 -6.68
CA VAL A 54 15.04 14.52 -7.53
C VAL A 54 15.94 15.75 -7.72
N SER A 55 15.38 16.93 -7.98
CA SER A 55 16.19 18.16 -8.13
C SER A 55 16.94 18.54 -6.85
N ALA A 56 16.29 18.38 -5.69
CA ALA A 56 16.90 18.62 -4.39
C ALA A 56 18.00 17.59 -4.06
N PHE A 57 17.81 16.33 -4.44
CA PHE A 57 18.82 15.27 -4.27
C PHE A 57 20.11 15.58 -5.02
N PHE A 58 20.00 16.08 -6.25
CA PHE A 58 21.16 16.44 -7.08
C PHE A 58 21.68 17.87 -6.83
N SER A 59 21.10 18.61 -5.88
CA SER A 59 21.61 19.95 -5.53
C SER A 59 23.01 19.88 -4.95
N LEU A 60 23.88 20.84 -5.38
CA LEU A 60 25.31 20.89 -5.02
C LEU A 60 25.57 21.49 -3.62
N ASP A 61 24.62 21.41 -2.72
CA ASP A 61 24.83 21.83 -1.32
C ASP A 61 25.60 20.74 -0.56
N TRP A 62 26.92 20.79 -0.67
CA TRP A 62 27.83 19.84 -0.03
C TRP A 62 27.85 19.95 1.50
N SER A 63 27.52 21.10 2.08
CA SER A 63 27.51 21.29 3.53
C SER A 63 26.47 20.39 4.19
N THR A 64 25.24 20.39 3.69
CA THR A 64 24.16 19.54 4.18
C THR A 64 24.46 18.05 3.93
N TRP A 65 24.98 17.68 2.74
CA TRP A 65 25.34 16.30 2.46
C TRP A 65 26.43 15.78 3.39
N ARG A 66 27.49 16.58 3.61
CA ARG A 66 28.58 16.20 4.51
C ARG A 66 28.05 15.98 5.92
N HIS A 67 27.23 16.87 6.43
CA HIS A 67 26.62 16.72 7.75
C HIS A 67 25.78 15.45 7.85
N LEU A 68 24.93 15.15 6.86
CA LEU A 68 24.14 13.93 6.84
C LEU A 68 24.98 12.65 6.81
N PHE A 69 26.06 12.63 6.00
CA PHE A 69 26.98 11.49 5.92
C PHE A 69 27.71 11.24 7.25
N GLU A 70 28.16 12.30 7.90
CA GLU A 70 28.93 12.21 9.15
C GLU A 70 28.06 11.87 10.36
N THR A 71 26.73 12.10 10.31
CA THR A 71 25.86 11.99 11.50
C THR A 71 24.83 10.85 11.43
N VAL A 72 23.90 10.88 10.48
CA VAL A 72 22.67 10.07 10.57
C VAL A 72 22.44 9.11 9.40
N LEU A 73 23.01 9.38 8.22
CA LEU A 73 22.68 8.67 6.99
C LEU A 73 22.98 7.18 7.08
N GLY A 74 24.14 6.84 7.67
CA GLY A 74 24.55 5.44 7.87
C GLY A 74 23.55 4.66 8.74
N THR A 75 23.12 5.27 9.84
CA THR A 75 22.14 4.67 10.77
C THR A 75 20.79 4.49 10.09
N TYR A 76 20.28 5.49 9.39
CA TYR A 76 19.00 5.40 8.66
C TYR A 76 19.05 4.34 7.58
N LEU A 77 20.14 4.26 6.81
CA LEU A 77 20.31 3.26 5.76
C LEU A 77 20.32 1.84 6.33
N VAL A 78 21.16 1.59 7.34
CA VAL A 78 21.30 0.25 7.94
C VAL A 78 20.00 -0.20 8.57
N ASN A 79 19.35 0.64 9.37
CA ASN A 79 18.10 0.28 10.02
C ASN A 79 16.96 0.07 9.00
N THR A 80 16.86 0.90 7.96
CA THR A 80 15.85 0.71 6.91
C THR A 80 16.08 -0.59 6.16
N VAL A 81 17.32 -0.92 5.78
CA VAL A 81 17.64 -2.18 5.09
C VAL A 81 17.40 -3.39 5.98
N LEU A 82 17.81 -3.34 7.25
CA LEU A 82 17.57 -4.43 8.20
C LEU A 82 16.06 -4.63 8.47
N LEU A 83 15.31 -3.54 8.63
CA LEU A 83 13.85 -3.58 8.76
C LEU A 83 13.22 -4.26 7.54
N MET A 84 13.57 -3.80 6.34
CA MET A 84 13.07 -4.37 5.09
C MET A 84 13.42 -5.85 4.95
N ALA A 85 14.66 -6.24 5.22
CA ALA A 85 15.12 -7.63 5.13
C ALA A 85 14.39 -8.53 6.16
N GLY A 86 14.24 -8.06 7.39
CA GLY A 86 13.51 -8.76 8.44
C GLY A 86 12.04 -8.94 8.10
N VAL A 87 11.35 -7.86 7.70
CA VAL A 87 9.93 -7.90 7.32
C VAL A 87 9.72 -8.76 6.08
N ALA A 88 10.58 -8.64 5.05
CA ALA A 88 10.52 -9.48 3.86
C ALA A 88 10.59 -10.97 4.21
N THR A 89 11.57 -11.34 5.03
CA THR A 89 11.80 -12.73 5.41
C THR A 89 10.63 -13.29 6.23
N LEU A 90 10.20 -12.59 7.27
CA LEU A 90 9.14 -13.07 8.15
C LEU A 90 7.77 -13.08 7.45
N SER A 91 7.45 -12.05 6.67
CA SER A 91 6.21 -12.02 5.88
C SER A 91 6.19 -13.09 4.80
N LEU A 92 7.35 -13.39 4.18
CA LEU A 92 7.45 -14.48 3.20
C LEU A 92 7.20 -15.84 3.86
N ILE A 93 7.81 -16.10 5.01
CA ILE A 93 7.60 -17.33 5.77
C ILE A 93 6.13 -17.50 6.15
N LEU A 94 5.52 -16.47 6.75
CA LEU A 94 4.13 -16.52 7.18
C LEU A 94 3.16 -16.64 5.99
N GLY A 95 3.32 -15.79 4.97
CA GLY A 95 2.41 -15.75 3.84
C GLY A 95 2.50 -16.99 2.96
N LEU A 96 3.71 -17.48 2.69
CA LEU A 96 3.92 -18.66 1.85
C LEU A 96 3.47 -19.94 2.54
N SER A 97 3.85 -20.13 3.81
CA SER A 97 3.48 -21.35 4.56
C SER A 97 1.97 -21.49 4.72
N THR A 98 1.30 -20.39 5.07
CA THR A 98 -0.17 -20.38 5.21
C THR A 98 -0.87 -20.55 3.86
N ALA A 99 -0.40 -19.91 2.78
CA ALA A 99 -0.94 -20.08 1.43
C ALA A 99 -0.81 -21.53 0.96
N TRP A 100 0.34 -22.16 1.14
CA TRP A 100 0.57 -23.54 0.77
C TRP A 100 -0.35 -24.49 1.53
N VAL A 101 -0.43 -24.33 2.85
CA VAL A 101 -1.24 -25.20 3.71
C VAL A 101 -2.72 -25.14 3.32
N VAL A 102 -3.28 -23.96 3.15
CA VAL A 102 -4.71 -23.77 2.83
C VAL A 102 -5.06 -24.24 1.42
N THR A 103 -4.10 -24.21 0.48
CA THR A 103 -4.35 -24.69 -0.90
C THR A 103 -4.18 -26.19 -1.05
N GLN A 104 -3.29 -26.84 -0.29
CA GLN A 104 -2.99 -28.26 -0.44
C GLN A 104 -3.84 -29.17 0.45
N TYR A 105 -4.25 -28.70 1.62
CA TYR A 105 -4.89 -29.51 2.63
C TYR A 105 -6.28 -29.00 3.00
N GLU A 106 -7.18 -29.96 3.23
CA GLU A 106 -8.49 -29.73 3.81
C GLU A 106 -8.48 -30.23 5.25
N PHE A 107 -8.68 -29.32 6.20
CA PHE A 107 -8.73 -29.55 7.65
C PHE A 107 -9.90 -28.79 8.26
N LEU A 108 -10.22 -29.07 9.51
CA LEU A 108 -11.36 -28.46 10.20
C LEU A 108 -11.28 -26.92 10.18
N GLY A 109 -12.30 -26.28 9.62
CA GLY A 109 -12.37 -24.82 9.52
C GLY A 109 -11.48 -24.18 8.44
N SER A 110 -10.84 -24.97 7.56
CA SER A 110 -9.89 -24.46 6.55
C SER A 110 -10.48 -23.34 5.68
N LYS A 111 -11.77 -23.38 5.32
CA LYS A 111 -12.45 -22.31 4.55
C LYS A 111 -12.55 -21.00 5.34
N ILE A 112 -12.95 -21.08 6.62
CA ILE A 112 -13.06 -19.90 7.49
C ILE A 112 -11.65 -19.34 7.76
N ILE A 113 -10.68 -20.20 8.08
CA ILE A 113 -9.29 -19.81 8.33
C ILE A 113 -8.69 -19.14 7.11
N SER A 114 -9.00 -19.59 5.89
CA SER A 114 -8.51 -18.94 4.68
C SER A 114 -9.00 -17.50 4.50
N LEU A 115 -10.20 -17.19 4.98
CA LEU A 115 -10.72 -15.82 5.05
C LEU A 115 -10.04 -15.02 6.16
N LEU A 116 -9.94 -15.61 7.36
CA LEU A 116 -9.39 -14.93 8.54
C LEU A 116 -7.92 -14.55 8.36
N LEU A 117 -7.15 -15.29 7.55
CA LEU A 117 -5.74 -14.97 7.23
C LEU A 117 -5.55 -13.61 6.53
N ILE A 118 -6.60 -13.00 5.99
CA ILE A 118 -6.56 -11.69 5.36
C ILE A 118 -6.84 -10.56 6.35
N LEU A 119 -7.50 -10.87 7.49
CA LEU A 119 -7.97 -9.85 8.43
C LEU A 119 -6.87 -8.94 9.01
N PRO A 120 -5.63 -9.39 9.27
CA PRO A 120 -4.60 -8.48 9.76
C PRO A 120 -4.36 -7.26 8.86
N LEU A 121 -4.57 -7.38 7.54
CA LEU A 121 -4.47 -6.26 6.60
C LEU A 121 -5.53 -5.17 6.81
N ALA A 122 -6.63 -5.50 7.50
CA ALA A 122 -7.67 -4.52 7.86
C ALA A 122 -7.18 -3.49 8.88
N SER A 123 -6.19 -3.88 9.70
CA SER A 123 -5.63 -3.04 10.76
C SER A 123 -4.39 -2.30 10.26
N PRO A 124 -4.29 -0.97 10.48
CA PRO A 124 -3.04 -0.25 10.22
C PRO A 124 -1.91 -0.78 11.10
N ALA A 125 -0.70 -0.91 10.54
CA ALA A 125 0.46 -1.43 11.26
C ALA A 125 0.77 -0.62 12.53
N TYR A 126 0.65 0.71 12.47
CA TYR A 126 0.90 1.58 13.61
C TYR A 126 -0.09 1.32 14.77
N VAL A 127 -1.36 1.03 14.49
CA VAL A 127 -2.35 0.69 15.53
C VAL A 127 -1.93 -0.59 16.27
N ILE A 128 -1.56 -1.62 15.51
CA ILE A 128 -1.09 -2.88 16.09
C ILE A 128 0.22 -2.68 16.86
N GLY A 129 1.10 -1.82 16.35
CA GLY A 129 2.35 -1.43 17.03
C GLY A 129 2.11 -0.80 18.40
N TYR A 130 1.16 0.14 18.49
CA TYR A 130 0.80 0.78 19.77
C TYR A 130 0.23 -0.21 20.77
N VAL A 131 -0.61 -1.12 20.32
CA VAL A 131 -1.16 -2.19 21.17
C VAL A 131 -0.06 -3.09 21.70
N TYR A 132 0.85 -3.55 20.84
CA TYR A 132 1.95 -4.40 21.29
C TYR A 132 2.96 -3.66 22.18
N ALA A 133 3.19 -2.38 21.94
CA ALA A 133 3.99 -1.56 22.83
C ALA A 133 3.39 -1.55 24.24
N GLU A 134 2.09 -1.28 24.38
CA GLU A 134 1.42 -1.26 25.68
C GLU A 134 1.32 -2.64 26.33
N LEU A 135 0.99 -3.69 25.56
CA LEU A 135 0.86 -5.06 26.06
C LEU A 135 2.18 -5.66 26.59
N LEU A 136 3.28 -5.42 25.85
CA LEU A 136 4.56 -6.08 26.08
C LEU A 136 5.59 -5.19 26.78
N ASP A 137 5.28 -3.92 27.04
CA ASP A 137 6.16 -3.04 27.81
C ASP A 137 6.35 -3.55 29.24
N PHE A 138 7.39 -3.07 29.89
CA PHE A 138 7.72 -3.47 31.27
C PHE A 138 6.56 -3.27 32.26
N SER A 139 5.87 -2.12 32.14
CA SER A 139 4.67 -1.78 32.93
C SER A 139 3.38 -2.42 32.39
N GLY A 140 3.45 -3.06 31.21
CA GLY A 140 2.32 -3.61 30.51
C GLY A 140 1.68 -4.82 31.20
N PRO A 141 0.43 -5.15 30.82
CA PRO A 141 -0.37 -6.18 31.50
C PRO A 141 0.27 -7.58 31.42
N ILE A 142 0.96 -7.92 30.34
CA ILE A 142 1.58 -9.25 30.19
C ILE A 142 2.75 -9.42 31.16
N GLN A 143 3.71 -8.49 31.20
CA GLN A 143 4.84 -8.59 32.10
C GLN A 143 4.43 -8.43 33.56
N SER A 144 3.47 -7.56 33.86
CA SER A 144 2.92 -7.39 35.22
C SER A 144 2.21 -8.65 35.71
N SER A 145 1.42 -9.31 34.83
CA SER A 145 0.79 -10.60 35.18
C SER A 145 1.81 -11.71 35.38
N LEU A 146 2.86 -11.80 34.57
CA LEU A 146 3.93 -12.77 34.73
C LEU A 146 4.64 -12.58 36.06
N ARG A 147 5.00 -11.35 36.44
CA ARG A 147 5.61 -11.03 37.74
C ARG A 147 4.68 -11.39 38.90
N GLY A 148 3.39 -11.06 38.79
CA GLY A 148 2.41 -11.39 39.82
C GLY A 148 2.20 -12.89 40.03
N LEU A 149 2.14 -13.66 38.91
CA LEU A 149 1.92 -15.11 38.97
C LEU A 149 3.16 -15.91 39.42
N LEU A 150 4.35 -15.48 39.02
CA LEU A 150 5.59 -16.22 39.27
C LEU A 150 6.39 -15.66 40.48
N GLY A 151 5.92 -14.55 41.06
CA GLY A 151 6.61 -13.88 42.17
C GLY A 151 7.94 -13.25 41.75
N TRP A 152 8.14 -12.95 40.48
CA TRP A 152 9.39 -12.40 39.95
C TRP A 152 9.49 -10.90 40.18
N SER A 153 10.71 -10.43 40.39
CA SER A 153 11.07 -9.00 40.41
C SER A 153 11.66 -8.57 39.07
N ALA A 154 11.91 -7.28 38.90
CA ALA A 154 12.37 -6.67 37.65
C ALA A 154 13.69 -7.21 37.08
N GLY A 155 14.54 -7.84 37.94
CA GLY A 155 15.84 -8.39 37.53
C GLY A 155 15.88 -9.90 37.34
N ASP A 156 14.78 -10.62 37.62
CA ASP A 156 14.77 -12.08 37.70
C ASP A 156 14.59 -12.78 36.35
N TYR A 157 14.19 -12.02 35.30
CA TYR A 157 13.92 -12.59 34.00
C TYR A 157 14.35 -11.66 32.84
N TYR A 158 14.68 -12.26 31.71
CA TYR A 158 14.92 -11.54 30.46
C TYR A 158 13.65 -11.50 29.62
N PHE A 159 13.21 -10.30 29.25
CA PHE A 159 12.11 -10.10 28.32
C PHE A 159 12.59 -9.17 27.19
N PRO A 160 12.48 -9.59 25.90
CA PRO A 160 12.92 -8.77 24.79
C PRO A 160 12.14 -7.45 24.73
N ALA A 161 12.86 -6.33 24.58
CA ALA A 161 12.23 -5.03 24.44
C ALA A 161 11.42 -5.00 23.13
N ILE A 162 10.11 -4.75 23.23
CA ILE A 162 9.24 -4.64 22.06
C ILE A 162 9.56 -3.36 21.27
N ARG A 163 9.85 -2.26 21.93
CA ARG A 163 10.28 -0.99 21.31
C ARG A 163 11.71 -1.14 20.79
N SER A 164 11.86 -1.85 19.69
CA SER A 164 13.14 -2.19 19.06
C SER A 164 12.94 -2.53 17.59
N LEU A 165 14.04 -2.61 16.82
CA LEU A 165 13.99 -3.01 15.41
C LEU A 165 13.40 -4.42 15.23
N PRO A 166 13.76 -5.46 16.01
CA PRO A 166 13.09 -6.77 15.92
C PRO A 166 11.59 -6.71 16.24
N GLY A 167 11.16 -5.89 17.20
CA GLY A 167 9.76 -5.67 17.51
C GLY A 167 9.00 -5.04 16.33
N ALA A 168 9.59 -4.03 15.68
CA ALA A 168 9.04 -3.42 14.48
C ALA A 168 8.92 -4.44 13.33
N VAL A 169 9.95 -5.28 13.11
CA VAL A 169 9.91 -6.38 12.14
C VAL A 169 8.74 -7.32 12.43
N LEU A 170 8.56 -7.74 13.68
CA LEU A 170 7.49 -8.65 14.08
C LEU A 170 6.11 -8.05 13.77
N VAL A 171 5.85 -6.83 14.26
CA VAL A 171 4.55 -6.17 14.13
C VAL A 171 4.19 -5.91 12.67
N ILE A 172 5.11 -5.31 11.91
CA ILE A 172 4.87 -4.99 10.50
C ILE A 172 4.65 -6.28 9.69
N SER A 173 5.41 -7.35 9.97
CA SER A 173 5.24 -8.63 9.28
C SER A 173 3.91 -9.29 9.58
N LEU A 174 3.42 -9.23 10.83
CA LEU A 174 2.12 -9.77 11.22
C LEU A 174 0.94 -9.06 10.54
N VAL A 175 1.13 -7.80 10.13
CA VAL A 175 0.10 -7.03 9.41
C VAL A 175 0.22 -7.21 7.90
N LEU A 176 1.43 -7.29 7.35
CA LEU A 176 1.66 -7.25 5.89
C LEU A 176 1.79 -8.63 5.22
N TYR A 177 1.97 -9.75 5.98
CA TYR A 177 2.06 -11.08 5.35
C TYR A 177 0.85 -11.44 4.46
N PRO A 178 -0.38 -10.92 4.68
CA PRO A 178 -1.51 -11.26 3.83
C PRO A 178 -1.35 -10.83 2.37
N TYR A 179 -0.51 -9.83 2.05
CA TYR A 179 -0.18 -9.50 0.67
C TYR A 179 0.48 -10.69 -0.05
N ILE A 180 1.47 -11.32 0.60
CA ILE A 180 2.13 -12.52 0.06
C ILE A 180 1.16 -13.69 0.05
N TYR A 181 0.40 -13.89 1.13
CA TYR A 181 -0.61 -14.94 1.24
C TYR A 181 -1.61 -14.92 0.08
N MET A 182 -2.24 -13.76 -0.20
CA MET A 182 -3.26 -13.64 -1.24
C MET A 182 -2.71 -13.96 -2.64
N LEU A 183 -1.53 -13.41 -2.98
CA LEU A 183 -0.92 -13.61 -4.29
C LEU A 183 -0.38 -15.03 -4.46
N ALA A 184 0.24 -15.60 -3.42
CA ALA A 184 0.69 -16.98 -3.43
C ALA A 184 -0.50 -17.95 -3.52
N ARG A 185 -1.56 -17.76 -2.71
CA ARG A 185 -2.77 -18.57 -2.73
C ARG A 185 -3.42 -18.56 -4.12
N SER A 186 -3.66 -17.39 -4.68
CA SER A 186 -4.24 -17.24 -6.01
C SER A 186 -3.42 -17.94 -7.08
N ASN A 187 -2.09 -17.83 -7.02
CA ASN A 187 -1.20 -18.48 -7.97
C ASN A 187 -1.21 -20.01 -7.78
N PHE A 188 -1.11 -20.54 -6.54
CA PHE A 188 -1.15 -21.97 -6.29
C PHE A 188 -2.47 -22.61 -6.74
N MET A 189 -3.58 -21.90 -6.62
CA MET A 189 -4.90 -22.37 -7.09
C MET A 189 -5.03 -22.37 -8.61
N SER A 190 -4.33 -21.46 -9.31
CA SER A 190 -4.31 -21.40 -10.78
C SER A 190 -3.35 -22.39 -11.43
N GLN A 191 -2.49 -23.06 -10.65
CA GLN A 191 -1.57 -24.08 -11.15
C GLN A 191 -2.32 -25.36 -11.54
N SER A 192 -1.87 -26.02 -12.61
CA SER A 192 -2.48 -27.25 -13.12
C SER A 192 -2.46 -28.36 -12.06
N GLY A 193 -3.64 -28.82 -11.64
CA GLY A 193 -3.79 -29.98 -10.76
C GLY A 193 -3.14 -31.24 -11.33
N ALA A 194 -3.21 -31.44 -12.65
CA ALA A 194 -2.59 -32.56 -13.35
C ALA A 194 -1.07 -32.60 -13.17
N LEU A 195 -0.39 -31.45 -13.18
CA LEU A 195 1.06 -31.38 -12.96
C LEU A 195 1.44 -31.82 -11.53
N MET A 196 0.66 -31.38 -10.54
CA MET A 196 0.86 -31.75 -9.14
C MET A 196 0.60 -33.25 -8.89
N GLU A 197 -0.44 -33.80 -9.51
CA GLU A 197 -0.77 -35.21 -9.42
C GLU A 197 0.27 -36.08 -10.12
N ALA A 198 0.73 -35.69 -11.29
CA ALA A 198 1.83 -36.38 -11.99
C ALA A 198 3.10 -36.43 -11.14
N ALA A 199 3.47 -35.34 -10.48
CA ALA A 199 4.62 -35.32 -9.58
C ALA A 199 4.43 -36.26 -8.37
N ARG A 200 3.20 -36.37 -7.83
CA ARG A 200 2.89 -37.30 -6.75
C ARG A 200 2.93 -38.78 -7.19
N THR A 201 2.42 -39.07 -8.38
CA THR A 201 2.48 -40.44 -8.94
C THR A 201 3.92 -40.89 -9.21
N LEU A 202 4.82 -39.94 -9.52
CA LEU A 202 6.26 -40.14 -9.64
C LEU A 202 6.99 -40.22 -8.29
N GLY A 203 6.26 -40.20 -7.15
CA GLY A 203 6.83 -40.38 -5.81
C GLY A 203 7.38 -39.12 -5.16
N SER A 204 7.13 -37.92 -5.72
CA SER A 204 7.59 -36.66 -5.11
C SER A 204 6.82 -36.35 -3.81
N SER A 205 7.55 -36.00 -2.75
CA SER A 205 6.98 -35.53 -1.49
C SER A 205 6.36 -34.13 -1.63
N SER A 206 5.42 -33.78 -0.75
CA SER A 206 4.78 -32.45 -0.77
C SER A 206 5.78 -31.28 -0.66
N SER A 207 6.84 -31.44 0.12
CA SER A 207 7.93 -30.45 0.23
C SER A 207 8.74 -30.32 -1.06
N ARG A 208 9.00 -31.44 -1.74
CA ARG A 208 9.71 -31.44 -3.02
C ARG A 208 8.86 -30.79 -4.11
N ILE A 209 7.57 -31.07 -4.16
CA ILE A 209 6.63 -30.40 -5.08
C ILE A 209 6.58 -28.90 -4.81
N LEU A 210 6.56 -28.47 -3.54
CA LEU A 210 6.61 -27.05 -3.20
C LEU A 210 7.87 -26.37 -3.77
N VAL A 211 9.04 -26.94 -3.48
CA VAL A 211 10.32 -26.28 -3.79
C VAL A 211 10.67 -26.37 -5.28
N GLU A 212 10.45 -27.52 -5.92
CA GLU A 212 10.90 -27.77 -7.30
C GLU A 212 9.85 -27.38 -8.36
N ILE A 213 8.56 -27.29 -7.99
CA ILE A 213 7.47 -27.04 -8.96
C ILE A 213 6.69 -25.77 -8.60
N ALA A 214 6.06 -25.77 -7.42
CA ALA A 214 5.11 -24.72 -7.07
C ALA A 214 5.77 -23.33 -6.87
N LEU A 215 6.90 -23.27 -6.18
CA LEU A 215 7.63 -22.03 -5.94
C LEU A 215 8.21 -21.40 -7.22
N PRO A 216 8.88 -22.15 -8.12
CA PRO A 216 9.33 -21.58 -9.38
C PRO A 216 8.20 -21.01 -10.24
N LEU A 217 7.06 -21.70 -10.30
CA LEU A 217 5.87 -21.23 -11.01
C LEU A 217 5.21 -20.02 -10.32
N ALA A 218 5.27 -19.94 -8.99
CA ALA A 218 4.72 -18.83 -8.21
C ALA A 218 5.68 -17.63 -8.12
N ARG A 219 6.92 -17.74 -8.60
CA ARG A 219 7.95 -16.69 -8.47
C ARG A 219 7.45 -15.28 -8.83
N PRO A 220 6.74 -15.04 -9.96
CA PRO A 220 6.28 -13.69 -10.30
C PRO A 220 5.25 -13.13 -9.31
N ALA A 221 4.35 -13.99 -8.81
CA ALA A 221 3.36 -13.61 -7.80
C ALA A 221 4.02 -13.32 -6.44
N LEU A 222 5.03 -14.13 -6.05
CA LEU A 222 5.80 -13.91 -4.83
C LEU A 222 6.63 -12.63 -4.89
N VAL A 223 7.27 -12.34 -6.03
CA VAL A 223 8.00 -11.09 -6.24
C VAL A 223 7.06 -9.88 -6.14
N ALA A 224 5.86 -9.97 -6.73
CA ALA A 224 4.86 -8.92 -6.62
C ALA A 224 4.39 -8.72 -5.17
N GLY A 225 4.08 -9.79 -4.45
CA GLY A 225 3.67 -9.72 -3.04
C GLY A 225 4.77 -9.16 -2.14
N LEU A 226 6.00 -9.58 -2.36
CA LEU A 226 7.17 -9.09 -1.63
C LEU A 226 7.43 -7.60 -1.91
N ALA A 227 7.28 -7.16 -3.15
CA ALA A 227 7.41 -5.75 -3.51
C ALA A 227 6.37 -4.89 -2.78
N LEU A 228 5.09 -5.32 -2.72
CA LEU A 228 4.05 -4.62 -1.96
C LEU A 228 4.40 -4.54 -0.46
N VAL A 229 4.84 -5.64 0.15
CA VAL A 229 5.27 -5.65 1.56
C VAL A 229 6.42 -4.68 1.78
N LEU A 230 7.42 -4.67 0.91
CA LEU A 230 8.59 -3.80 1.04
C LEU A 230 8.25 -2.32 0.81
N MET A 231 7.36 -2.01 -0.13
CA MET A 231 6.87 -0.64 -0.37
C MET A 231 6.11 -0.10 0.85
N GLU A 232 5.23 -0.90 1.45
CA GLU A 232 4.53 -0.51 2.67
C GLU A 232 5.48 -0.40 3.89
N THR A 233 6.47 -1.30 3.99
CA THR A 233 7.48 -1.26 5.06
C THR A 233 8.33 0.01 4.99
N ILE A 234 8.80 0.38 3.79
CA ILE A 234 9.63 1.58 3.61
C ILE A 234 8.83 2.87 3.79
N ALA A 235 7.51 2.81 3.61
CA ALA A 235 6.59 3.93 3.81
C ALA A 235 6.11 4.06 5.27
N ASP A 236 6.34 3.03 6.11
CA ASP A 236 5.89 3.07 7.50
C ASP A 236 6.62 4.17 8.28
N TYR A 237 5.84 4.91 9.03
CA TYR A 237 6.30 5.92 9.97
C TYR A 237 5.84 5.61 11.40
N GLY A 238 4.58 5.19 11.53
CA GLY A 238 3.92 5.09 12.82
C GLY A 238 4.52 4.04 13.76
N VAL A 239 4.87 2.85 13.24
CA VAL A 239 5.53 1.79 14.03
C VAL A 239 6.96 2.18 14.34
N VAL A 240 7.73 2.59 13.32
CA VAL A 240 9.16 2.86 13.50
C VAL A 240 9.43 4.04 14.43
N GLU A 241 8.59 5.08 14.38
CA GLU A 241 8.69 6.23 15.29
C GLU A 241 8.36 5.83 16.72
N HIS A 242 7.23 5.14 16.92
CA HIS A 242 6.79 4.72 18.27
C HIS A 242 7.76 3.73 18.92
N PHE A 243 8.45 2.90 18.11
CA PHE A 243 9.44 1.94 18.61
C PHE A 243 10.85 2.53 18.70
N GLY A 244 11.02 3.79 18.36
CA GLY A 244 12.29 4.49 18.42
C GLY A 244 13.33 3.97 17.42
N VAL A 245 12.91 3.41 16.30
CA VAL A 245 13.80 2.89 15.25
C VAL A 245 14.09 4.01 14.23
N PRO A 246 15.32 4.56 14.21
CA PRO A 246 15.68 5.63 13.28
C PRO A 246 15.80 5.07 11.84
N THR A 247 14.86 5.46 10.99
CA THR A 247 14.77 5.14 9.57
C THR A 247 14.74 6.41 8.73
N PHE A 248 14.73 6.29 7.39
CA PHE A 248 14.56 7.49 6.53
C PHE A 248 13.25 8.22 6.79
N THR A 249 12.15 7.52 7.04
CA THR A 249 10.85 8.15 7.31
C THR A 249 10.87 8.97 8.59
N THR A 250 11.42 8.43 9.67
CA THR A 250 11.58 9.17 10.94
C THR A 250 12.56 10.35 10.78
N GLY A 251 13.61 10.17 9.98
CA GLY A 251 14.58 11.24 9.66
C GLY A 251 13.96 12.41 8.91
N ILE A 252 13.11 12.15 7.91
CA ILE A 252 12.39 13.17 7.16
C ILE A 252 11.46 13.96 8.09
N PHE A 253 10.69 13.26 8.94
CA PHE A 253 9.82 13.91 9.92
C PHE A 253 10.60 14.79 10.90
N ARG A 254 11.70 14.28 11.43
CA ARG A 254 12.56 15.03 12.37
C ARG A 254 13.16 16.27 11.71
N ALA A 255 13.67 16.13 10.49
CA ALA A 255 14.22 17.27 9.74
C ALA A 255 13.16 18.34 9.49
N TRP A 256 11.93 17.95 9.11
CA TRP A 256 10.85 18.87 8.82
C TRP A 256 10.24 19.51 10.08
N PHE A 257 9.76 18.68 11.04
CA PHE A 257 9.00 19.20 12.19
C PHE A 257 9.87 19.70 13.34
N SER A 258 10.99 19.01 13.63
CA SER A 258 11.80 19.35 14.79
C SER A 258 12.90 20.34 14.48
N MET A 259 13.49 20.28 13.28
CA MET A 259 14.61 21.15 12.88
C MET A 259 14.17 22.30 11.96
N GLY A 260 13.00 22.23 11.32
CA GLY A 260 12.55 23.20 10.34
C GLY A 260 13.37 23.21 9.03
N GLU A 261 14.18 22.16 8.79
CA GLU A 261 15.14 22.05 7.71
C GLU A 261 14.52 21.36 6.48
N TYR A 262 13.80 22.15 5.66
CA TYR A 262 13.13 21.64 4.45
C TYR A 262 14.10 20.98 3.45
N THR A 263 15.26 21.59 3.23
CA THR A 263 16.26 21.07 2.29
C THR A 263 16.80 19.72 2.73
N THR A 264 17.06 19.55 4.02
CA THR A 264 17.49 18.30 4.63
C THR A 264 16.41 17.20 4.49
N ALA A 265 15.15 17.56 4.75
CA ALA A 265 14.02 16.65 4.56
C ALA A 265 13.88 16.18 3.10
N LEU A 266 14.05 17.08 2.11
CA LEU A 266 14.04 16.74 0.69
C LEU A 266 15.20 15.82 0.29
N LYS A 267 16.41 16.03 0.81
CA LYS A 267 17.57 15.17 0.53
C LYS A 267 17.37 13.76 1.08
N LEU A 268 16.86 13.64 2.30
CA LEU A 268 16.49 12.35 2.88
C LEU A 268 15.35 11.66 2.10
N ALA A 269 14.36 12.44 1.63
CA ALA A 269 13.30 11.93 0.76
C ALA A 269 13.88 11.43 -0.59
N GLY A 270 14.92 12.08 -1.11
CA GLY A 270 15.66 11.62 -2.29
C GLY A 270 16.38 10.29 -2.07
N CYS A 271 17.00 10.09 -0.90
CA CYS A 271 17.57 8.79 -0.51
C CYS A 271 16.49 7.69 -0.44
N LEU A 272 15.35 8.02 0.17
CA LEU A 272 14.19 7.13 0.25
C LEU A 272 13.66 6.78 -1.14
N PHE A 273 13.54 7.77 -2.03
CA PHE A 273 13.16 7.57 -3.43
C PHE A 273 14.12 6.63 -4.16
N LEU A 274 15.43 6.78 -3.97
CA LEU A 274 16.42 5.89 -4.58
C LEU A 274 16.23 4.44 -4.13
N MET A 275 15.92 4.19 -2.86
CA MET A 275 15.62 2.85 -2.37
C MET A 275 14.35 2.27 -3.02
N VAL A 276 13.27 3.05 -3.12
CA VAL A 276 12.04 2.65 -3.81
C VAL A 276 12.31 2.36 -5.28
N PHE A 277 13.12 3.17 -5.94
CA PHE A 277 13.50 3.00 -7.33
C PHE A 277 14.26 1.68 -7.55
N VAL A 278 15.20 1.35 -6.66
CA VAL A 278 15.91 0.05 -6.69
C VAL A 278 14.91 -1.11 -6.51
N LEU A 279 13.97 -0.99 -5.57
CA LEU A 279 12.92 -2.02 -5.38
C LEU A 279 12.08 -2.23 -6.65
N LEU A 280 11.66 -1.16 -7.32
CA LEU A 280 10.91 -1.24 -8.57
C LEU A 280 11.70 -1.95 -9.67
N ILE A 281 13.00 -1.66 -9.80
CA ILE A 281 13.85 -2.36 -10.76
C ILE A 281 13.96 -3.85 -10.41
N LEU A 282 14.15 -4.19 -9.15
CA LEU A 282 14.23 -5.58 -8.69
C LEU A 282 12.90 -6.32 -8.95
N GLU A 283 11.77 -5.69 -8.71
CA GLU A 283 10.43 -6.23 -9.00
C GLU A 283 10.27 -6.50 -10.50
N LEU A 284 10.54 -5.51 -11.35
CA LEU A 284 10.43 -5.65 -12.80
C LEU A 284 11.31 -6.78 -13.34
N ASN A 285 12.55 -6.90 -12.85
CA ASN A 285 13.44 -7.97 -13.25
C ASN A 285 12.99 -9.35 -12.72
N GLY A 286 12.44 -9.39 -11.52
CA GLY A 286 11.94 -10.62 -10.90
C GLY A 286 10.70 -11.19 -11.59
N ARG A 287 9.88 -10.34 -12.21
CA ARG A 287 8.68 -10.75 -12.98
C ARG A 287 9.00 -11.22 -14.40
N ARG A 288 10.18 -10.93 -14.95
CA ARG A 288 10.56 -11.35 -16.30
C ARG A 288 10.68 -12.86 -16.40
N GLY A 289 10.21 -13.43 -17.51
CA GLY A 289 10.28 -14.87 -17.77
C GLY A 289 9.04 -15.67 -17.36
N SER A 290 7.98 -15.04 -16.86
CA SER A 290 6.70 -15.69 -16.65
C SER A 290 5.91 -15.71 -17.96
N VAL A 291 6.00 -16.83 -18.68
CA VAL A 291 5.03 -17.11 -19.75
C VAL A 291 3.76 -17.61 -19.06
N ALA A 292 2.78 -16.74 -18.89
CA ALA A 292 1.42 -17.14 -18.57
C ALA A 292 0.87 -17.89 -19.79
N ASN A 293 0.93 -19.21 -19.79
CA ASN A 293 0.15 -20.02 -20.74
C ASN A 293 -1.27 -20.18 -20.19
N PRO A 294 -2.26 -19.43 -20.67
CA PRO A 294 -3.64 -19.50 -20.18
C PRO A 294 -4.41 -20.72 -20.70
N THR A 295 -3.76 -21.63 -21.42
CA THR A 295 -4.40 -22.74 -22.16
C THR A 295 -4.33 -24.11 -21.47
N SER A 296 -3.80 -24.23 -20.27
CA SER A 296 -3.97 -25.49 -19.54
C SER A 296 -5.39 -25.52 -18.96
N LEU A 297 -6.19 -26.51 -19.37
CA LEU A 297 -7.44 -26.89 -18.72
C LEU A 297 -7.21 -26.85 -17.21
N VAL A 298 -7.84 -25.89 -16.52
CA VAL A 298 -7.78 -25.74 -15.06
C VAL A 298 -8.56 -26.94 -14.49
N THR A 299 -7.88 -28.08 -14.36
CA THR A 299 -8.42 -29.20 -13.57
C THR A 299 -8.31 -28.79 -12.12
N SER A 300 -9.46 -28.66 -11.45
CA SER A 300 -9.52 -28.31 -10.04
C SER A 300 -8.64 -29.25 -9.21
N PHE A 301 -7.69 -28.68 -8.50
CA PHE A 301 -6.81 -29.47 -7.64
C PHE A 301 -7.62 -30.01 -6.45
N ARG A 302 -7.67 -31.33 -6.29
CA ARG A 302 -8.34 -31.94 -5.16
C ARG A 302 -7.47 -31.85 -3.91
N LYS A 303 -7.92 -31.05 -2.92
CA LYS A 303 -7.25 -30.90 -1.63
C LYS A 303 -7.17 -32.25 -0.91
N LYS A 304 -6.04 -32.52 -0.24
CA LYS A 304 -5.87 -33.71 0.56
C LYS A 304 -6.59 -33.55 1.89
N GLN A 305 -7.63 -34.36 2.12
CA GLN A 305 -8.33 -34.39 3.41
C GLN A 305 -7.41 -34.94 4.50
N LEU A 306 -7.26 -34.19 5.59
CA LEU A 306 -6.46 -34.61 6.74
C LEU A 306 -7.37 -35.17 7.83
N LYS A 307 -6.92 -36.26 8.48
CA LYS A 307 -7.54 -36.74 9.71
C LYS A 307 -7.46 -35.65 10.78
N TRP A 308 -8.43 -35.54 11.66
CA TRP A 308 -8.56 -34.43 12.61
C TRP A 308 -7.28 -34.16 13.42
N TYR A 309 -6.57 -35.21 13.91
CA TYR A 309 -5.36 -35.09 14.69
C TYR A 309 -4.13 -34.62 13.86
N VAL A 310 -4.07 -35.00 12.58
CA VAL A 310 -3.00 -34.50 11.66
C VAL A 310 -3.27 -33.08 11.22
N GLY A 311 -4.55 -32.67 11.17
CA GLY A 311 -5.00 -31.34 10.82
C GLY A 311 -4.71 -30.28 11.89
N ILE A 312 -4.38 -30.68 13.14
CA ILE A 312 -4.08 -29.74 14.24
C ILE A 312 -2.85 -28.87 13.89
N PHE A 313 -1.77 -29.46 13.40
CA PHE A 313 -0.55 -28.71 13.08
C PHE A 313 -0.77 -27.64 11.99
N PRO A 314 -1.32 -27.95 10.80
CA PRO A 314 -1.65 -26.92 9.80
C PRO A 314 -2.67 -25.88 10.32
N MET A 315 -3.62 -26.29 11.16
CA MET A 315 -4.58 -25.36 11.77
C MET A 315 -3.87 -24.37 12.71
N THR A 316 -3.00 -24.84 13.62
CA THR A 316 -2.25 -23.96 14.53
C THR A 316 -1.29 -23.04 13.78
N LEU A 317 -0.64 -23.54 12.72
CA LEU A 317 0.25 -22.73 11.86
C LEU A 317 -0.50 -21.56 11.22
N CYS A 318 -1.75 -21.78 10.79
CA CYS A 318 -2.58 -20.72 10.20
C CYS A 318 -3.23 -19.82 11.24
N LEU A 319 -3.61 -20.35 12.42
CA LEU A 319 -4.24 -19.58 13.48
C LEU A 319 -3.26 -18.63 14.18
N MET A 320 -1.99 -19.00 14.32
CA MET A 320 -0.97 -18.19 15.00
C MET A 320 -0.88 -16.75 14.43
N PRO A 321 -0.68 -16.53 13.13
CA PRO A 321 -0.61 -15.17 12.58
C PRO A 321 -1.95 -14.43 12.65
N ILE A 322 -3.10 -15.13 12.63
CA ILE A 322 -4.42 -14.52 12.83
C ILE A 322 -4.56 -14.02 14.27
N LEU A 323 -4.21 -14.86 15.24
CA LEU A 323 -4.29 -14.51 16.66
C LEU A 323 -3.37 -13.34 16.98
N LEU A 324 -2.11 -13.42 16.59
CA LEU A 324 -1.13 -12.39 16.87
C LEU A 324 -1.35 -11.12 16.01
N GLY A 325 -1.67 -11.24 14.74
CA GLY A 325 -1.81 -10.09 13.84
C GLY A 325 -3.15 -9.36 13.97
N PHE A 326 -4.19 -10.01 14.51
CA PHE A 326 -5.53 -9.44 14.52
C PHE A 326 -6.31 -9.66 15.82
N VAL A 327 -6.53 -10.91 16.24
CA VAL A 327 -7.49 -11.20 17.31
C VAL A 327 -7.04 -10.62 18.66
N ILE A 328 -5.79 -10.83 19.05
CA ILE A 328 -5.26 -10.32 20.31
C ILE A 328 -5.23 -8.78 20.32
N PRO A 329 -4.64 -8.10 19.31
CA PRO A 329 -4.62 -6.64 19.32
C PRO A 329 -6.01 -6.01 19.28
N VAL A 330 -6.89 -6.50 18.42
CA VAL A 330 -8.25 -5.94 18.29
C VAL A 330 -9.09 -6.24 19.53
N GLY A 331 -8.94 -7.44 20.11
CA GLY A 331 -9.59 -7.80 21.37
C GLY A 331 -9.15 -6.91 22.55
N TYR A 332 -7.85 -6.59 22.60
CA TYR A 332 -7.33 -5.66 23.61
C TYR A 332 -7.86 -4.24 23.42
N LEU A 333 -7.86 -3.72 22.18
CA LEU A 333 -8.47 -2.42 21.85
C LEU A 333 -9.96 -2.39 22.22
N ALA A 334 -10.70 -3.47 21.97
CA ALA A 334 -12.11 -3.56 22.34
C ALA A 334 -12.29 -3.52 23.86
N SER A 335 -11.44 -4.19 24.64
CA SER A 335 -11.47 -4.14 26.11
C SER A 335 -11.19 -2.74 26.65
N LEU A 336 -10.23 -2.01 26.04
CA LEU A 336 -9.92 -0.63 26.42
C LEU A 336 -11.08 0.33 26.07
N ALA A 337 -11.70 0.15 24.91
CA ALA A 337 -12.82 0.98 24.48
C ALA A 337 -14.06 0.82 25.37
N ILE A 338 -14.35 -0.40 25.81
CA ILE A 338 -15.45 -0.68 26.78
C ILE A 338 -15.14 -0.07 28.14
N GLY A 339 -13.89 -0.17 28.60
CA GLY A 339 -13.46 0.36 29.90
C GLY A 339 -13.41 1.89 29.98
N ASN A 340 -13.30 2.60 28.84
CA ASN A 340 -13.16 4.05 28.76
C ASN A 340 -14.30 4.75 28.00
N SER A 341 -15.49 4.19 28.03
CA SER A 341 -16.67 4.70 27.28
C SER A 341 -17.04 6.18 27.58
N ASP A 342 -16.62 6.71 28.73
CA ASP A 342 -16.99 8.07 29.18
C ASP A 342 -15.96 9.16 28.78
N SER A 343 -14.80 8.81 28.21
CA SER A 343 -13.68 9.74 28.02
C SER A 343 -13.79 10.65 26.79
N LEU A 344 -14.63 10.32 25.81
CA LEU A 344 -14.82 11.10 24.58
C LEU A 344 -16.23 11.66 24.50
N SER A 345 -16.35 12.99 24.39
CA SER A 345 -17.64 13.55 23.97
C SER A 345 -17.96 13.01 22.57
N LEU A 346 -19.13 12.40 22.42
CA LEU A 346 -19.63 11.83 21.16
C LEU A 346 -19.50 12.83 20.00
N LEU A 347 -19.75 14.11 20.25
CA LEU A 347 -19.65 15.17 19.25
C LEU A 347 -18.23 15.35 18.71
N ARG A 348 -17.21 15.26 19.54
CA ARG A 348 -15.79 15.32 19.08
C ARG A 348 -15.41 14.11 18.27
N PHE A 349 -15.80 12.91 18.72
CA PHE A 349 -15.57 11.69 17.96
C PHE A 349 -16.23 11.75 16.57
N LEU A 350 -17.49 12.18 16.50
CA LEU A 350 -18.21 12.34 15.23
C LEU A 350 -17.54 13.37 14.31
N SER A 351 -16.95 14.44 14.86
CA SER A 351 -16.18 15.40 14.07
C SER A 351 -14.94 14.74 13.40
N PHE A 352 -14.16 13.96 14.14
CA PHE A 352 -12.98 13.26 13.58
C PHE A 352 -13.39 12.19 12.56
N ALA A 353 -14.46 11.44 12.87
CA ALA A 353 -15.01 10.44 11.96
C ALA A 353 -15.53 11.11 10.66
N TRP A 354 -16.21 12.25 10.76
CA TRP A 354 -16.68 13.01 9.61
C TRP A 354 -15.54 13.57 8.77
N ASN A 355 -14.48 14.10 9.39
CA ASN A 355 -13.30 14.57 8.69
C ASN A 355 -12.64 13.44 7.89
N SER A 356 -12.45 12.27 8.52
CA SER A 356 -11.89 11.10 7.84
C SER A 356 -12.79 10.63 6.69
N PHE A 357 -14.10 10.53 6.95
CA PHE A 357 -15.06 10.06 5.95
C PHE A 357 -15.16 11.01 4.76
N SER A 358 -15.27 12.32 5.00
CA SER A 358 -15.41 13.31 3.93
C SER A 358 -14.19 13.37 3.02
N VAL A 359 -12.99 13.44 3.61
CA VAL A 359 -11.73 13.48 2.82
C VAL A 359 -11.52 12.18 2.05
N ALA A 360 -11.78 11.03 2.69
CA ALA A 360 -11.65 9.73 2.02
C ALA A 360 -12.64 9.56 0.87
N THR A 361 -13.88 10.03 1.05
CA THR A 361 -14.91 9.99 0.00
C THR A 361 -14.52 10.88 -1.18
N ILE A 362 -14.11 12.13 -0.91
CA ILE A 362 -13.69 13.07 -1.96
C ILE A 362 -12.47 12.52 -2.71
N ALA A 363 -11.45 12.03 -1.98
CA ALA A 363 -10.26 11.44 -2.58
C ALA A 363 -10.62 10.21 -3.45
N ALA A 364 -11.48 9.31 -2.97
CA ALA A 364 -11.91 8.13 -3.70
C ALA A 364 -12.64 8.49 -5.01
N ILE A 365 -13.54 9.48 -4.97
CA ILE A 365 -14.24 9.98 -6.17
C ILE A 365 -13.24 10.56 -7.17
N LEU A 366 -12.33 11.44 -6.72
CA LEU A 366 -11.34 12.08 -7.58
C LEU A 366 -10.37 11.04 -8.19
N CYS A 367 -9.91 10.08 -7.39
CA CYS A 367 -9.08 8.97 -7.88
C CYS A 367 -9.81 8.13 -8.94
N CYS A 368 -11.11 7.83 -8.76
CA CYS A 368 -11.87 7.09 -9.77
C CYS A 368 -12.06 7.88 -11.06
N ILE A 369 -12.31 9.19 -10.98
CA ILE A 369 -12.43 10.05 -12.17
C ILE A 369 -11.11 10.03 -12.97
N GLY A 370 -9.98 10.25 -12.29
CA GLY A 370 -8.66 10.19 -12.91
C GLY A 370 -8.34 8.80 -13.47
N ALA A 371 -8.66 7.76 -12.73
CA ALA A 371 -8.42 6.37 -13.13
C ALA A 371 -9.24 5.95 -14.37
N ILE A 372 -10.49 6.40 -14.49
CA ILE A 372 -11.31 6.17 -15.69
C ILE A 372 -10.66 6.82 -16.90
N ALA A 373 -10.21 8.08 -16.78
CA ALA A 373 -9.56 8.79 -17.87
C ALA A 373 -8.24 8.11 -18.29
N LEU A 374 -7.39 7.73 -17.31
CA LEU A 374 -6.12 7.04 -17.57
C LEU A 374 -6.34 5.65 -18.18
N ALA A 375 -7.27 4.85 -17.64
CA ALA A 375 -7.56 3.51 -18.15
C ALA A 375 -8.17 3.53 -19.56
N TYR A 376 -8.98 4.56 -19.88
CA TYR A 376 -9.50 4.76 -21.22
C TYR A 376 -8.39 5.12 -22.23
N ILE A 377 -7.42 5.95 -21.83
CA ILE A 377 -6.24 6.27 -22.65
C ILE A 377 -5.39 5.03 -22.88
N ASP A 378 -5.12 4.24 -21.84
CA ASP A 378 -4.35 3.01 -21.93
C ASP A 378 -5.00 2.00 -22.88
N ARG A 379 -6.34 1.82 -22.80
CA ARG A 379 -7.11 0.97 -23.69
C ARG A 379 -6.99 1.39 -25.16
N ASN A 380 -7.05 2.71 -25.44
CA ASN A 380 -7.03 3.23 -26.81
C ASN A 380 -5.63 3.38 -27.41
N ARG A 381 -4.56 3.02 -26.68
CA ARG A 381 -3.14 3.04 -27.09
C ARG A 381 -2.73 4.33 -27.82
N SER A 382 -3.14 5.48 -27.32
CA SER A 382 -3.01 6.79 -27.96
C SER A 382 -1.60 7.40 -27.87
N GLY A 383 -0.57 6.69 -28.34
CA GLY A 383 0.78 7.24 -28.56
C GLY A 383 1.74 7.10 -27.34
N ARG A 384 3.04 7.32 -27.60
CA ARG A 384 4.12 7.13 -26.59
C ARG A 384 4.00 8.06 -25.39
N ILE A 385 3.62 9.31 -25.60
CA ILE A 385 3.48 10.32 -24.52
C ILE A 385 2.35 9.91 -23.58
N SER A 386 1.19 9.51 -24.11
CA SER A 386 0.05 9.09 -23.32
C SER A 386 0.35 7.84 -22.47
N SER A 387 1.03 6.85 -23.05
CA SER A 387 1.47 5.65 -22.32
C SER A 387 2.47 5.99 -21.21
N SER A 388 3.38 6.94 -21.45
CA SER A 388 4.31 7.40 -20.43
C SER A 388 3.61 8.12 -19.28
N LEU A 389 2.63 8.98 -19.57
CA LEU A 389 1.81 9.65 -18.55
C LEU A 389 1.02 8.65 -17.70
N VAL A 390 0.41 7.64 -18.31
CA VAL A 390 -0.28 6.56 -17.58
C VAL A 390 0.68 5.84 -16.65
N ARG A 391 1.84 5.42 -17.15
CA ARG A 391 2.86 4.74 -16.35
C ARG A 391 3.36 5.60 -15.18
N LEU A 392 3.65 6.88 -15.43
CA LEU A 392 4.09 7.81 -14.37
C LEU A 392 3.00 8.01 -13.32
N SER A 393 1.74 8.19 -13.73
CA SER A 393 0.63 8.35 -12.80
C SER A 393 0.41 7.10 -11.93
N THR A 394 0.68 5.92 -12.49
CA THR A 394 0.53 4.64 -11.76
C THR A 394 1.73 4.28 -10.89
N LEU A 395 2.83 5.04 -10.93
CA LEU A 395 3.95 4.87 -9.98
C LEU A 395 3.63 5.40 -8.58
N GLY A 396 2.60 6.23 -8.45
CA GLY A 396 2.32 6.93 -7.18
C GLY A 396 2.11 6.04 -5.97
N TYR A 397 1.52 4.85 -6.15
CA TYR A 397 1.35 3.88 -5.04
C TYR A 397 2.67 3.32 -4.50
N ALA A 398 3.67 3.20 -5.36
CA ALA A 398 5.00 2.76 -4.94
C ALA A 398 5.75 3.82 -4.12
N LEU A 399 5.35 5.10 -4.24
CA LEU A 399 5.99 6.20 -3.54
C LEU A 399 5.40 6.37 -2.14
N PRO A 400 6.23 6.48 -1.09
CA PRO A 400 5.76 6.80 0.25
C PRO A 400 4.97 8.12 0.26
N GLY A 401 3.82 8.14 0.96
CA GLY A 401 3.00 9.34 1.08
C GLY A 401 3.75 10.52 1.68
N LEU A 402 4.68 10.24 2.58
CA LEU A 402 5.61 11.21 3.16
C LEU A 402 6.47 11.91 2.10
N LEU A 403 7.03 11.18 1.14
CA LEU A 403 7.84 11.72 0.04
C LEU A 403 7.00 12.64 -0.84
N LEU A 404 5.79 12.22 -1.20
CA LEU A 404 4.87 13.03 -1.99
C LEU A 404 4.47 14.32 -1.24
N ALA A 405 4.21 14.22 0.06
CA ALA A 405 3.84 15.35 0.90
C ALA A 405 4.96 16.39 0.97
N ILE A 406 6.18 15.99 1.33
CA ILE A 406 7.34 16.90 1.42
C ILE A 406 7.64 17.53 0.05
N GLY A 407 7.59 16.73 -1.02
CA GLY A 407 7.84 17.24 -2.38
C GLY A 407 6.80 18.25 -2.89
N LEU A 408 5.56 18.21 -2.37
CA LEU A 408 4.50 19.15 -2.75
C LEU A 408 4.51 20.47 -1.97
N ILE A 409 5.02 20.49 -0.74
CA ILE A 409 4.99 21.71 0.11
C ILE A 409 5.63 22.90 -0.58
N GLY A 410 6.83 22.74 -1.13
CA GLY A 410 7.56 23.83 -1.78
C GLY A 410 6.80 24.47 -2.96
N PRO A 411 6.41 23.68 -3.97
CA PRO A 411 5.60 24.17 -5.10
C PRO A 411 4.28 24.82 -4.69
N LEU A 412 3.56 24.22 -3.73
CA LEU A 412 2.29 24.79 -3.26
C LEU A 412 2.52 26.11 -2.51
N THR A 413 3.54 26.19 -1.66
CA THR A 413 3.89 27.45 -0.95
C THR A 413 4.32 28.53 -1.94
N TRP A 414 5.09 28.17 -2.98
CA TRP A 414 5.46 29.12 -4.03
C TRP A 414 4.23 29.63 -4.78
N LEU A 415 3.29 28.75 -5.10
CA LEU A 415 2.05 29.11 -5.78
C LEU A 415 1.17 30.01 -4.89
N ASP A 416 1.00 29.68 -3.61
CA ASP A 416 0.28 30.51 -2.64
C ASP A 416 0.86 31.93 -2.55
N LYS A 417 2.18 32.03 -2.42
CA LYS A 417 2.85 33.34 -2.37
C LYS A 417 2.69 34.10 -3.68
N SER A 418 2.63 33.44 -4.81
CA SER A 418 2.42 34.05 -6.12
C SER A 418 0.99 34.58 -6.28
N ILE A 419 0.01 33.77 -5.84
CA ILE A 419 -1.40 34.16 -5.82
C ILE A 419 -1.59 35.36 -4.87
N ALA A 420 -1.08 35.27 -3.64
CA ALA A 420 -1.20 36.33 -2.65
C ALA A 420 -0.61 37.67 -3.16
N ARG A 421 0.56 37.63 -3.78
CA ARG A 421 1.16 38.83 -4.40
C ARG A 421 0.30 39.42 -5.52
N PHE A 422 -0.21 38.57 -6.41
CA PHE A 422 -1.08 39.00 -7.51
C PHE A 422 -2.33 39.72 -7.00
N PHE A 423 -3.00 39.16 -5.97
CA PHE A 423 -4.19 39.79 -5.40
C PHE A 423 -3.88 41.04 -4.57
N SER A 424 -2.76 41.10 -3.86
CA SER A 424 -2.31 42.28 -3.14
C SER A 424 -1.97 43.44 -4.09
N GLU A 425 -1.27 43.16 -5.21
CA GLU A 425 -0.87 44.20 -6.17
C GLU A 425 -2.02 44.73 -7.02
N ILE A 426 -3.02 43.93 -7.38
CA ILE A 426 -4.11 44.32 -8.29
C ILE A 426 -5.36 44.75 -7.55
N PHE A 427 -5.69 44.08 -6.45
CA PHE A 427 -6.97 44.24 -5.75
C PHE A 427 -6.82 44.81 -4.32
N ASP A 428 -5.58 45.04 -3.86
CA ASP A 428 -5.26 45.45 -2.48
C ASP A 428 -5.88 44.53 -1.40
N ILE A 429 -5.92 43.19 -1.72
CA ILE A 429 -6.47 42.14 -0.85
C ILE A 429 -5.31 41.29 -0.32
N GLU A 430 -5.12 41.28 0.99
CA GLU A 430 -4.19 40.35 1.64
C GLU A 430 -4.82 38.96 1.76
N LEU A 431 -4.40 38.03 0.92
CA LEU A 431 -4.78 36.63 0.99
C LEU A 431 -3.76 35.85 1.83
N GLY A 432 -4.25 35.02 2.75
CA GLY A 432 -3.46 34.02 3.44
C GLY A 432 -3.07 32.84 2.53
N LEU A 433 -2.55 31.76 3.12
CA LEU A 433 -2.24 30.52 2.42
C LEU A 433 -3.53 29.81 2.03
N LEU A 434 -3.83 29.69 0.74
CA LEU A 434 -5.04 29.09 0.20
C LEU A 434 -4.90 27.59 -0.08
N LEU A 435 -3.72 27.17 -0.54
CA LEU A 435 -3.45 25.79 -0.97
C LEU A 435 -2.74 25.01 0.13
N THR A 436 -1.63 25.55 0.64
CA THR A 436 -0.91 24.99 1.80
C THR A 436 -1.73 25.24 3.07
N GLY A 437 -1.92 24.21 3.88
CA GLY A 437 -2.77 24.30 5.08
C GLY A 437 -4.28 24.16 4.81
N SER A 438 -4.66 23.74 3.60
CA SER A 438 -6.05 23.39 3.25
C SER A 438 -6.18 21.91 2.91
N ILE A 439 -7.42 21.43 2.84
CA ILE A 439 -7.73 20.05 2.41
C ILE A 439 -7.25 19.78 0.98
N PHE A 440 -7.08 20.82 0.17
CA PHE A 440 -6.61 20.70 -1.22
C PHE A 440 -5.21 20.06 -1.32
N ALA A 441 -4.24 20.51 -0.50
CA ALA A 441 -2.90 19.93 -0.47
C ALA A 441 -2.93 18.44 -0.10
N LEU A 442 -3.76 18.09 0.87
CA LEU A 442 -3.95 16.71 1.32
C LEU A 442 -4.57 15.84 0.21
N LEU A 443 -5.60 16.34 -0.48
CA LEU A 443 -6.25 15.63 -1.59
C LEU A 443 -5.30 15.40 -2.76
N LEU A 444 -4.40 16.35 -3.07
CA LEU A 444 -3.40 16.16 -4.12
C LEU A 444 -2.47 14.97 -3.82
N VAL A 445 -1.99 14.85 -2.58
CA VAL A 445 -1.16 13.70 -2.19
C VAL A 445 -1.94 12.40 -2.24
N TYR A 446 -3.18 12.39 -1.78
CA TYR A 446 -4.02 11.20 -1.84
C TYR A 446 -4.31 10.76 -3.27
N ILE A 447 -4.59 11.69 -4.18
CA ILE A 447 -4.72 11.39 -5.60
C ILE A 447 -3.41 10.81 -6.14
N GLY A 448 -2.28 11.45 -5.87
CA GLY A 448 -0.97 10.97 -6.31
C GLY A 448 -0.70 9.55 -5.84
N ARG A 449 -0.97 9.23 -4.58
CA ARG A 449 -0.67 7.92 -3.98
C ARG A 449 -1.68 6.84 -4.35
N PHE A 450 -2.97 7.11 -4.25
CA PHE A 450 -4.00 6.07 -4.27
C PHE A 450 -4.72 5.91 -5.61
N MET A 451 -4.51 6.80 -6.59
CA MET A 451 -5.14 6.68 -7.91
C MET A 451 -4.79 5.37 -8.62
N THR A 452 -3.60 4.85 -8.41
CA THR A 452 -3.14 3.56 -8.96
C THR A 452 -4.06 2.40 -8.58
N ILE A 453 -4.63 2.42 -7.37
CA ILE A 453 -5.55 1.36 -6.88
C ILE A 453 -6.82 1.36 -7.70
N SER A 454 -7.44 2.54 -7.88
CA SER A 454 -8.61 2.69 -8.75
C SER A 454 -8.29 2.35 -10.20
N PHE A 455 -7.12 2.77 -10.70
CA PHE A 455 -6.67 2.46 -12.05
C PHE A 455 -6.57 0.95 -12.29
N ASN A 456 -5.93 0.21 -11.39
CA ASN A 456 -5.78 -1.25 -11.53
C ASN A 456 -7.14 -1.96 -11.51
N SER A 457 -8.07 -1.53 -10.64
CA SER A 457 -9.43 -2.08 -10.59
C SER A 457 -10.20 -1.82 -11.88
N ILE A 458 -10.17 -0.59 -12.40
CA ILE A 458 -10.90 -0.16 -13.59
C ILE A 458 -10.26 -0.75 -14.85
N SER A 459 -8.94 -0.78 -14.97
CA SER A 459 -8.20 -1.38 -16.08
C SER A 459 -8.49 -2.88 -16.18
N SER A 460 -8.55 -3.59 -15.05
CA SER A 460 -8.98 -4.99 -15.01
C SER A 460 -10.41 -5.17 -15.49
N GLY A 461 -11.32 -4.23 -15.20
CA GLY A 461 -12.68 -4.21 -15.74
C GLY A 461 -12.68 -3.99 -17.25
N PHE A 462 -11.89 -3.04 -17.74
CA PHE A 462 -11.75 -2.80 -19.19
C PHE A 462 -11.21 -4.01 -19.94
N ALA A 463 -10.29 -4.79 -19.34
CA ALA A 463 -9.75 -6.00 -19.96
C ALA A 463 -10.80 -7.10 -20.18
N GLN A 464 -11.92 -7.06 -19.46
CA GLN A 464 -13.04 -7.99 -19.63
C GLN A 464 -14.04 -7.55 -20.72
N LEU A 465 -13.97 -6.30 -21.18
CA LEU A 465 -14.87 -5.77 -22.23
C LEU A 465 -14.35 -6.15 -23.62
N HIS A 466 -15.23 -6.75 -24.42
CA HIS A 466 -14.88 -7.15 -25.78
C HIS A 466 -14.48 -5.94 -26.65
N PRO A 467 -13.38 -6.00 -27.42
CA PRO A 467 -12.91 -4.87 -28.25
C PRO A 467 -13.93 -4.39 -29.30
N ASN A 468 -14.79 -5.28 -29.79
CA ASN A 468 -15.79 -4.95 -30.81
C ASN A 468 -16.88 -3.98 -30.32
N LEU A 469 -17.07 -3.81 -29.01
CA LEU A 469 -18.06 -2.86 -28.48
C LEU A 469 -17.75 -1.43 -28.92
N ASP A 470 -16.49 -1.05 -28.96
CA ASP A 470 -16.05 0.27 -29.39
C ASP A 470 -16.24 0.47 -30.88
N ALA A 471 -15.96 -0.58 -31.67
CA ALA A 471 -16.14 -0.56 -33.13
C ALA A 471 -17.63 -0.42 -33.50
N VAL A 472 -18.51 -1.21 -32.88
CA VAL A 472 -19.97 -1.15 -33.13
C VAL A 472 -20.55 0.21 -32.74
N ALA A 473 -20.15 0.76 -31.58
CA ALA A 473 -20.63 2.07 -31.16
C ALA A 473 -20.25 3.18 -32.17
N ARG A 474 -18.99 3.14 -32.64
CA ARG A 474 -18.51 4.10 -33.65
C ARG A 474 -19.21 3.98 -35.01
N THR A 475 -19.54 2.76 -35.46
CA THR A 475 -20.33 2.56 -36.70
C THR A 475 -21.75 3.11 -36.57
N LEU A 476 -22.30 3.20 -35.34
CA LEU A 476 -23.57 3.83 -35.00
C LEU A 476 -23.46 5.35 -34.81
N GLY A 477 -22.29 5.95 -35.04
CA GLY A 477 -22.07 7.39 -34.99
C GLY A 477 -21.72 7.95 -33.59
N ALA A 478 -21.50 7.07 -32.58
CA ALA A 478 -21.12 7.53 -31.25
C ALA A 478 -19.68 8.08 -31.22
N ASP A 479 -19.49 9.24 -30.60
CA ASP A 479 -18.18 9.80 -30.36
C ASP A 479 -17.47 9.09 -29.17
N SER A 480 -16.18 9.36 -29.02
CA SER A 480 -15.36 8.71 -27.98
C SER A 480 -15.86 9.02 -26.54
N THR A 481 -16.42 10.20 -26.32
CA THR A 481 -16.96 10.61 -25.00
C THR A 481 -18.29 9.92 -24.74
N GLU A 482 -19.10 9.77 -25.79
CA GLU A 482 -20.38 9.07 -25.73
C GLU A 482 -20.18 7.57 -25.47
N VAL A 483 -19.21 6.92 -26.13
CA VAL A 483 -18.81 5.53 -25.87
C VAL A 483 -18.37 5.36 -24.43
N LEU A 484 -17.49 6.25 -23.93
CA LEU A 484 -17.04 6.19 -22.54
C LEU A 484 -18.23 6.32 -21.56
N ARG A 485 -19.10 7.33 -21.74
CA ARG A 485 -20.16 7.65 -20.79
C ARG A 485 -21.34 6.67 -20.84
N ARG A 486 -21.77 6.26 -22.05
CA ARG A 486 -22.99 5.45 -22.25
C ARG A 486 -22.72 3.95 -22.25
N ILE A 487 -21.50 3.51 -22.58
CA ILE A 487 -21.18 2.08 -22.69
C ILE A 487 -20.18 1.67 -21.60
N HIS A 488 -18.99 2.29 -21.56
CA HIS A 488 -17.94 1.82 -20.66
C HIS A 488 -18.26 2.07 -19.19
N VAL A 489 -18.61 3.30 -18.81
CA VAL A 489 -18.90 3.62 -17.38
C VAL A 489 -20.02 2.76 -16.80
N PRO A 490 -21.16 2.52 -17.47
CA PRO A 490 -22.18 1.62 -16.96
C PRO A 490 -21.71 0.17 -16.80
N LEU A 491 -20.93 -0.35 -17.76
CA LEU A 491 -20.40 -1.72 -17.69
C LEU A 491 -19.29 -1.88 -16.63
N LEU A 492 -18.55 -0.81 -16.36
CA LEU A 492 -17.46 -0.77 -15.38
C LEU A 492 -17.92 -0.46 -13.94
N ARG A 493 -19.23 -0.21 -13.72
CA ARG A 493 -19.74 0.13 -12.37
C ARG A 493 -19.21 -0.77 -11.25
N PRO A 494 -19.14 -2.11 -11.39
CA PRO A 494 -18.60 -2.96 -10.33
C PRO A 494 -17.11 -2.68 -10.05
N SER A 495 -16.29 -2.50 -11.10
CA SER A 495 -14.87 -2.21 -10.96
C SER A 495 -14.61 -0.81 -10.39
N ILE A 496 -15.44 0.18 -10.78
CA ILE A 496 -15.39 1.53 -10.23
C ILE A 496 -15.73 1.51 -8.74
N PHE A 497 -16.79 0.80 -8.35
CA PHE A 497 -17.19 0.69 -6.95
C PHE A 497 -16.10 0.02 -6.09
N VAL A 498 -15.48 -1.07 -6.57
CA VAL A 498 -14.39 -1.74 -5.89
C VAL A 498 -13.18 -0.82 -5.77
N GLY A 499 -12.79 -0.13 -6.85
CA GLY A 499 -11.68 0.83 -6.83
C GLY A 499 -11.93 1.99 -5.86
N MET A 500 -13.15 2.53 -5.84
CA MET A 500 -13.55 3.60 -4.92
C MET A 500 -13.50 3.16 -3.45
N LEU A 501 -13.99 1.96 -3.16
CA LEU A 501 -13.98 1.40 -1.81
C LEU A 501 -12.56 1.16 -1.30
N LEU A 502 -11.68 0.60 -2.15
CA LEU A 502 -10.29 0.34 -1.77
C LEU A 502 -9.54 1.65 -1.48
N VAL A 503 -9.69 2.66 -2.33
CA VAL A 503 -9.09 3.99 -2.09
C VAL A 503 -9.64 4.63 -0.82
N PHE A 504 -10.97 4.59 -0.62
CA PHE A 504 -11.60 5.13 0.58
C PHE A 504 -10.94 4.59 1.86
N ILE A 505 -10.71 3.30 1.93
CA ILE A 505 -10.18 2.66 3.13
C ILE A 505 -8.70 2.94 3.32
N ASP A 506 -7.93 2.95 2.24
CA ASP A 506 -6.50 3.27 2.34
C ASP A 506 -6.29 4.73 2.75
N VAL A 507 -7.15 5.65 2.30
CA VAL A 507 -7.15 7.04 2.77
C VAL A 507 -7.52 7.16 4.25
N VAL A 508 -8.52 6.41 4.73
CA VAL A 508 -8.89 6.42 6.17
C VAL A 508 -7.75 5.97 7.07
N LYS A 509 -6.90 5.04 6.60
CA LYS A 509 -5.75 4.51 7.33
C LYS A 509 -4.49 5.38 7.18
N GLU A 510 -4.47 6.30 6.22
CA GLU A 510 -3.27 7.05 5.88
C GLU A 510 -2.88 8.00 7.00
N LEU A 511 -1.63 7.89 7.46
CA LEU A 511 -1.09 8.66 8.57
C LEU A 511 0.05 9.61 8.14
N PRO A 512 1.16 9.17 7.50
CA PRO A 512 2.35 9.99 7.27
C PRO A 512 2.10 11.27 6.48
N ALA A 513 1.42 11.19 5.33
CA ALA A 513 1.12 12.38 4.52
C ALA A 513 0.09 13.28 5.20
N THR A 514 -0.88 12.67 5.90
CA THR A 514 -1.90 13.41 6.66
C THR A 514 -1.29 14.27 7.75
N LEU A 515 -0.31 13.72 8.50
CA LEU A 515 0.38 14.48 9.56
C LEU A 515 1.08 15.74 9.01
N ILE A 516 1.65 15.66 7.81
CA ILE A 516 2.39 16.78 7.20
C ILE A 516 1.46 17.85 6.62
N LEU A 517 0.40 17.43 5.92
CA LEU A 517 -0.39 18.33 5.06
C LEU A 517 -1.77 18.67 5.62
N ARG A 518 -2.18 18.08 6.74
CA ARG A 518 -3.49 18.40 7.32
C ARG A 518 -3.60 19.88 7.67
N PRO A 519 -4.76 20.50 7.44
CA PRO A 519 -5.03 21.87 7.90
C PRO A 519 -4.92 21.98 9.41
N PHE A 520 -4.65 23.18 9.87
CA PHE A 520 -4.71 23.49 11.31
C PHE A 520 -6.11 23.19 11.85
N ASN A 521 -6.19 22.61 13.03
CA ASN A 521 -7.45 22.14 13.68
C ASN A 521 -8.23 21.07 12.91
N PHE A 522 -7.63 20.45 11.87
CA PHE A 522 -8.24 19.35 11.15
C PHE A 522 -7.62 18.03 11.60
N GLU A 523 -8.37 17.23 12.35
CA GLU A 523 -7.96 15.90 12.79
C GLU A 523 -8.78 14.81 12.09
N THR A 524 -8.08 13.77 11.65
CA THR A 524 -8.67 12.52 11.18
C THR A 524 -8.61 11.46 12.28
N LEU A 525 -9.32 10.35 12.11
CA LEU A 525 -9.22 9.22 13.03
C LEU A 525 -7.76 8.74 13.17
N ALA A 526 -7.02 8.64 12.04
CA ALA A 526 -5.62 8.19 12.04
C ALA A 526 -4.69 9.14 12.83
N THR A 527 -4.80 10.45 12.60
CA THR A 527 -3.97 11.44 13.31
C THR A 527 -4.35 11.54 14.79
N ARG A 528 -5.62 11.33 15.12
CA ARG A 528 -6.09 11.29 16.52
C ARG A 528 -5.51 10.10 17.27
N VAL A 529 -5.56 8.91 16.65
CA VAL A 529 -4.95 7.70 17.23
C VAL A 529 -3.46 7.89 17.43
N TYR A 530 -2.74 8.39 16.42
CA TYR A 530 -1.31 8.65 16.51
C TYR A 530 -0.98 9.60 17.67
N ARG A 531 -1.67 10.74 17.79
CA ARG A 531 -1.40 11.72 18.83
C ARG A 531 -1.60 11.15 20.22
N LEU A 532 -2.73 10.48 20.47
CA LEU A 532 -3.02 9.90 21.76
C LEU A 532 -2.07 8.75 22.13
N ALA A 533 -1.73 7.90 21.16
CA ALA A 533 -0.78 6.82 21.39
C ALA A 533 0.66 7.35 21.65
N SER A 534 1.06 8.45 21.00
CA SER A 534 2.35 9.12 21.26
C SER A 534 2.40 9.72 22.67
N ASP A 535 1.24 10.12 23.22
CA ASP A 535 1.07 10.62 24.60
C ASP A 535 0.87 9.47 25.62
N GLU A 536 1.06 8.19 25.22
CA GLU A 536 0.83 6.98 26.03
C GLU A 536 -0.63 6.86 26.55
N ARG A 537 -1.60 7.39 25.80
CA ARG A 537 -3.04 7.39 26.11
C ARG A 537 -3.84 6.48 25.19
N LEU A 538 -3.35 5.22 25.00
CA LEU A 538 -3.96 4.27 24.06
C LEU A 538 -5.43 3.95 24.41
N ALA A 539 -5.76 3.93 25.68
CA ALA A 539 -7.13 3.72 26.13
C ALA A 539 -8.12 4.73 25.53
N GLU A 540 -7.74 6.00 25.46
CA GLU A 540 -8.57 7.04 24.83
C GLU A 540 -8.53 6.98 23.30
N ALA A 541 -7.48 6.44 22.72
CA ALA A 541 -7.34 6.23 21.27
C ALA A 541 -8.16 5.02 20.77
N SER A 542 -8.50 4.09 21.67
CA SER A 542 -9.02 2.75 21.33
C SER A 542 -10.30 2.79 20.49
N THR A 543 -11.24 3.68 20.78
CA THR A 543 -12.50 3.84 20.02
C THR A 543 -12.23 4.28 18.58
N ALA A 544 -11.33 5.25 18.38
CA ALA A 544 -10.96 5.71 17.05
C ALA A 544 -10.16 4.63 16.28
N ALA A 545 -9.26 3.92 16.96
CA ALA A 545 -8.49 2.82 16.39
C ALA A 545 -9.41 1.65 15.95
N LEU A 546 -10.38 1.25 16.78
CA LEU A 546 -11.36 0.23 16.42
C LEU A 546 -12.22 0.65 15.22
N SER A 547 -12.61 1.92 15.13
CA SER A 547 -13.38 2.42 14.00
C SER A 547 -12.61 2.28 12.69
N ILE A 548 -11.31 2.57 12.68
CA ILE A 548 -10.43 2.37 11.51
C ILE A 548 -10.35 0.89 11.14
N VAL A 549 -10.15 0.02 12.13
CA VAL A 549 -10.08 -1.44 11.91
C VAL A 549 -11.39 -1.99 11.35
N LEU A 550 -12.53 -1.60 11.89
CA LEU A 550 -13.85 -2.03 11.41
C LEU A 550 -14.09 -1.60 9.95
N LEU A 551 -13.72 -0.36 9.60
CA LEU A 551 -13.77 0.10 8.23
C LEU A 551 -12.82 -0.70 7.32
N GLY A 552 -11.67 -1.13 7.80
CA GLY A 552 -10.70 -1.94 7.08
C GLY A 552 -11.14 -3.40 6.83
N ILE A 553 -12.01 -3.97 7.66
CA ILE A 553 -12.53 -5.34 7.50
C ILE A 553 -13.38 -5.47 6.23
N LEU A 554 -14.19 -4.46 5.91
CA LEU A 554 -15.13 -4.51 4.78
C LEU A 554 -14.46 -4.90 3.45
N PRO A 555 -13.36 -4.24 2.99
CA PRO A 555 -12.73 -4.62 1.74
C PRO A 555 -11.95 -5.93 1.83
N ALA A 556 -11.38 -6.26 2.99
CA ALA A 556 -10.70 -7.54 3.18
C ALA A 556 -11.67 -8.70 2.93
N VAL A 557 -12.89 -8.61 3.47
CA VAL A 557 -13.95 -9.59 3.23
C VAL A 557 -14.42 -9.56 1.78
N LEU A 558 -14.61 -8.38 1.17
CA LEU A 558 -15.04 -8.27 -0.22
C LEU A 558 -14.00 -8.83 -1.20
N LEU A 559 -12.72 -8.57 -0.98
CA LEU A 559 -11.64 -9.15 -1.79
C LEU A 559 -11.67 -10.68 -1.75
N PHE A 560 -11.87 -11.26 -0.57
CA PHE A 560 -11.99 -12.69 -0.43
C PHE A 560 -13.21 -13.25 -1.19
N LEU A 561 -14.39 -12.65 -1.02
CA LEU A 561 -15.62 -13.09 -1.68
C LEU A 561 -15.53 -13.00 -3.22
N ILE A 562 -14.79 -12.02 -3.75
CA ILE A 562 -14.55 -11.89 -5.19
C ILE A 562 -13.60 -13.00 -5.68
N GLN A 563 -12.59 -13.35 -4.89
CA GLN A 563 -11.67 -14.43 -5.23
C GLN A 563 -12.35 -15.80 -5.14
N ASP A 564 -13.16 -16.03 -4.11
CA ASP A 564 -13.86 -17.30 -3.87
C ASP A 564 -14.92 -17.58 -4.95
N ARG A 565 -15.60 -16.56 -5.48
CA ARG A 565 -16.57 -16.70 -6.59
C ARG A 565 -15.93 -17.10 -7.93
N LYS A 566 -14.62 -16.98 -8.08
CA LYS A 566 -13.88 -17.45 -9.26
C LYS A 566 -13.39 -18.89 -9.12
N GLU A 567 -13.66 -19.51 -7.98
CA GLU A 567 -13.44 -20.95 -7.79
C GLU A 567 -14.59 -21.71 -8.46
N PRO A 568 -14.32 -22.60 -9.45
CA PRO A 568 -15.33 -23.45 -10.09
C PRO A 568 -15.85 -24.52 -9.13
#